data_741f8e1f11d82005209a8349717e30c1
#
_entry.id   741f8e1f11d82005209a8349717e30c1
#
_cell.length_a   1.000
_cell.length_b   1.000
_cell.length_c   1.000
_cell.angle_alpha   90.00
_cell.angle_beta   90.00
_cell.angle_gamma   90.00
#
_symmetry.space_group_name_H-M   'P 1'
#
loop_
_entity.id
_entity.type
_entity.pdbx_description
1 polymer ?
#
loop_
_entity_poly.entity_id
_entity_poly.type
_entity_poly.pdbx_seq_one_letter_code
_entity_poly.pdbx_strand_id
1 'polypeptide(L)'
;MKNSVKNCILHYMNKKTDIIKSVAIDILPECRVILFGSRARNTHEADSDFDVLLISKKTLPIHEKRDLKAQLRKLLAIQGIPTDIVIQSEAEVKHKSQITGHLVKTIVGEGVAL
;
A
#
# COMPACT_ATOMS: atom_id res chain seq x y z
N MET A 1 -17.08 20.12 10.78
CA MET A 1 -16.58 19.43 10.84
C MET A 1 -16.42 18.79 11.76
N LYS A 2 -16.45 18.22 12.04
CA LYS A 2 -16.26 17.57 12.79
C LYS A 2 -15.10 17.46 13.23
N ASN A 3 -14.44 17.89 13.23
CA ASN A 3 -13.33 17.74 13.57
C ASN A 3 -13.05 17.77 14.79
N SER A 4 -13.18 17.41 15.38
CA SER A 4 -12.92 17.25 16.76
C SER A 4 -11.47 16.95 17.04
N VAL A 5 -11.09 17.00 18.30
CA VAL A 5 -9.74 16.62 18.74
C VAL A 5 -9.43 15.20 18.31
N LYS A 6 -10.40 14.31 18.39
CA LYS A 6 -10.23 12.92 17.97
C LYS A 6 -9.81 12.83 16.51
N ASN A 7 -10.42 13.61 15.64
CA ASN A 7 -10.05 13.62 14.24
C ASN A 7 -8.64 14.13 14.02
N CYS A 8 -8.21 15.13 14.78
CA CYS A 8 -6.85 15.64 14.69
C CYS A 8 -5.83 14.58 15.08
N ILE A 9 -6.11 13.85 16.15
CA ILE A 9 -5.23 12.78 16.61
C ILE A 9 -5.15 11.66 15.56
N LEU A 10 -6.29 11.24 15.02
CA LEU A 10 -6.34 10.21 13.99
C LEU A 10 -5.58 10.64 12.74
N HIS A 11 -5.73 11.89 12.34
CA HIS A 11 -5.01 12.42 11.19
C HIS A 11 -3.50 12.35 11.43
N TYR A 12 -3.04 12.76 12.60
CA TYR A 12 -1.62 12.72 12.94
C TYR A 12 -1.09 11.28 12.90
N MET A 13 -1.82 10.33 13.49
CA MET A 13 -1.41 8.93 13.52
C MET A 13 -1.38 8.29 12.13
N ASN A 14 -2.22 8.78 11.22
CA ASN A 14 -2.32 8.23 9.86
C ASN A 14 -1.57 9.05 8.82
N LYS A 15 -0.75 10.01 9.26
CA LYS A 15 -0.06 10.90 8.34
C LYS A 15 0.79 10.15 7.32
N LYS A 16 1.50 9.13 7.77
CA LYS A 16 2.37 8.34 6.89
C LYS A 16 1.56 7.56 5.85
N THR A 17 0.43 7.00 6.24
CA THR A 17 -0.43 6.28 5.30
C THR A 17 -1.07 7.23 4.29
N ASP A 18 -1.39 8.45 4.71
CA ASP A 18 -1.88 9.47 3.79
C ASP A 18 -0.84 9.83 2.74
N ILE A 19 0.41 9.96 3.15
CA ILE A 19 1.52 10.22 2.23
C ILE A 19 1.70 9.05 1.27
N ILE A 20 1.67 7.83 1.77
CA ILE A 20 1.79 6.64 0.93
C ILE A 20 0.72 6.64 -0.14
N LYS A 21 -0.52 6.87 0.24
CA LYS A 21 -1.63 6.90 -0.71
C LYS A 21 -1.45 7.99 -1.75
N SER A 22 -1.10 9.18 -1.32
CA SER A 22 -0.93 10.33 -2.20
C SER A 22 0.17 10.08 -3.24
N VAL A 23 1.32 9.60 -2.80
CA VAL A 23 2.43 9.30 -3.71
C VAL A 23 2.07 8.18 -4.67
N ALA A 24 1.42 7.14 -4.17
CA ALA A 24 1.00 6.02 -5.01
C ALA A 24 0.05 6.46 -6.13
N ILE A 25 -0.92 7.28 -5.80
CA ILE A 25 -1.90 7.76 -6.79
C ILE A 25 -1.25 8.70 -7.80
N ASP A 26 -0.27 9.50 -7.37
CA ASP A 26 0.46 10.37 -8.30
C ASP A 26 1.25 9.55 -9.32
N ILE A 27 1.87 8.47 -8.89
CA ILE A 27 2.73 7.66 -9.76
C ILE A 27 1.92 6.67 -10.60
N LEU A 28 0.87 6.11 -10.00
CA LEU A 28 0.03 5.09 -10.64
C LEU A 28 -1.43 5.49 -10.46
N PRO A 29 -1.94 6.41 -11.30
CA PRO A 29 -3.32 6.89 -11.17
C PRO A 29 -4.33 5.75 -11.23
N GLU A 30 -5.42 5.90 -10.49
CA GLU A 30 -6.52 4.94 -10.40
C GLU A 30 -6.14 3.61 -9.76
N CYS A 31 -4.97 3.51 -9.13
CA CYS A 31 -4.64 2.30 -8.37
C CYS A 31 -5.39 2.27 -7.04
N ARG A 32 -5.62 1.06 -6.56
CA ARG A 32 -6.08 0.86 -5.18
C ARG A 32 -4.86 0.60 -4.31
N VAL A 33 -4.87 1.11 -3.10
CA VAL A 33 -3.74 0.99 -2.18
C VAL A 33 -4.19 0.21 -0.96
N ILE A 34 -3.52 -0.91 -0.69
CA ILE A 34 -3.86 -1.77 0.45
C ILE A 34 -2.63 -1.92 1.34
N LEU A 35 -2.81 -1.58 2.62
CA LEU A 35 -1.79 -1.78 3.64
C LEU A 35 -1.95 -3.18 4.21
N PHE A 36 -0.87 -3.95 4.29
CA PHE A 36 -0.92 -5.28 4.88
C PHE A 36 0.27 -5.49 5.82
N GLY A 37 0.43 -6.70 6.30
CA GLY A 37 1.53 -7.02 7.21
C GLY A 37 1.33 -6.45 8.61
N SER A 38 2.41 -6.27 9.34
CA SER A 38 2.36 -5.88 10.74
C SER A 38 1.73 -4.50 10.96
N ARG A 39 1.94 -3.56 10.04
CA ARG A 39 1.34 -2.23 10.15
C ARG A 39 -0.19 -2.29 10.05
N ALA A 40 -0.73 -3.16 9.20
CA ALA A 40 -2.17 -3.34 9.08
C ALA A 40 -2.75 -3.98 10.34
N ARG A 41 -2.00 -4.88 10.97
CA ARG A 41 -2.44 -5.57 12.19
C ARG A 41 -2.14 -4.79 13.46
N ASN A 42 -1.47 -3.65 13.33
CA ASN A 42 -1.07 -2.81 14.47
C ASN A 42 -0.17 -3.56 15.46
N THR A 43 0.65 -4.47 14.95
CA THR A 43 1.61 -5.25 15.76
C THR A 43 3.05 -4.92 15.42
N HIS A 44 3.25 -3.76 14.76
CA HIS A 44 4.55 -3.36 14.25
C HIS A 44 5.43 -2.73 15.32
N GLU A 45 6.73 -2.76 15.08
CA GLU A 45 7.70 -1.95 15.78
C GLU A 45 7.76 -0.57 15.15
N ALA A 46 8.32 0.41 15.86
CA ALA A 46 8.33 1.79 15.40
C ALA A 46 9.05 1.98 14.05
N ASP A 47 10.05 1.15 13.77
CA ASP A 47 10.85 1.25 12.55
C ASP A 47 10.51 0.17 11.51
N SER A 48 9.39 -0.53 11.69
CA SER A 48 8.95 -1.52 10.71
C SER A 48 8.58 -0.89 9.38
N ASP A 49 8.89 -1.59 8.29
CA ASP A 49 8.49 -1.17 6.97
C ASP A 49 6.97 -1.23 6.83
N PHE A 50 6.43 -0.38 5.96
CA PHE A 50 5.04 -0.47 5.55
C PHE A 50 4.94 -1.42 4.38
N ASP A 51 4.14 -2.46 4.50
CA ASP A 51 3.89 -3.42 3.42
C ASP A 51 2.66 -2.95 2.65
N VAL A 52 2.84 -2.65 1.37
CA VAL A 52 1.80 -2.02 0.56
C VAL A 52 1.58 -2.80 -0.73
N LEU A 53 0.32 -3.10 -1.02
CA LEU A 53 -0.08 -3.67 -2.30
C LEU A 53 -0.77 -2.57 -3.11
N LEU A 54 -0.27 -2.32 -4.31
CA LEU A 54 -0.91 -1.43 -5.28
C LEU A 54 -1.59 -2.28 -6.33
N ILE A 55 -2.88 -2.02 -6.55
CA ILE A 55 -3.66 -2.74 -7.54
C ILE A 55 -3.96 -1.81 -8.70
N SER A 56 -3.30 -2.07 -9.83
CA SER A 56 -3.47 -1.27 -11.04
C SER A 56 -4.65 -1.78 -11.87
N LYS A 57 -5.22 -0.91 -12.69
CA LYS A 57 -6.29 -1.31 -13.59
C LYS A 57 -5.78 -2.20 -14.71
N LYS A 58 -4.61 -1.86 -15.26
CA LYS A 58 -4.01 -2.62 -16.35
C LYS A 58 -2.90 -3.50 -15.83
N THR A 59 -2.73 -4.65 -16.46
CA THR A 59 -1.60 -5.53 -16.18
C THR A 59 -0.33 -4.90 -16.77
N LEU A 60 0.67 -4.70 -15.91
CA LEU A 60 1.92 -4.06 -16.30
C LEU A 60 3.00 -5.10 -16.53
N PRO A 61 3.90 -4.86 -17.51
CA PRO A 61 5.07 -5.71 -17.69
C PRO A 61 5.94 -5.72 -16.44
N ILE A 62 6.70 -6.78 -16.27
CA ILE A 62 7.49 -6.94 -15.04
C ILE A 62 8.55 -5.85 -14.89
N HIS A 63 9.15 -5.40 -15.98
CA HIS A 63 10.15 -4.33 -15.90
C HIS A 63 9.52 -3.00 -15.50
N GLU A 64 8.31 -2.73 -15.95
CA GLU A 64 7.58 -1.52 -15.58
C GLU A 64 7.19 -1.55 -14.10
N LYS A 65 6.73 -2.70 -13.61
CA LYS A 65 6.46 -2.87 -12.19
C LYS A 65 7.71 -2.59 -11.35
N ARG A 66 8.86 -3.11 -11.79
CA ARG A 66 10.13 -2.93 -11.09
C ARG A 66 10.52 -1.46 -11.01
N ASP A 67 10.38 -0.75 -12.14
CA ASP A 67 10.72 0.68 -12.20
C ASP A 67 9.81 1.50 -11.30
N LEU A 68 8.51 1.22 -11.33
CA LEU A 68 7.55 1.91 -10.49
C LEU A 68 7.81 1.65 -9.00
N LYS A 69 8.11 0.42 -8.64
CA LYS A 69 8.43 0.09 -7.24
C LYS A 69 9.66 0.84 -6.77
N ALA A 70 10.70 0.89 -7.60
CA ALA A 70 11.93 1.60 -7.25
C ALA A 70 11.67 3.09 -7.05
N GLN A 71 10.89 3.69 -7.95
CA GLN A 71 10.54 5.10 -7.87
C GLN A 71 9.73 5.41 -6.61
N LEU A 72 8.73 4.59 -6.32
CA LEU A 72 7.88 4.77 -5.14
C LEU A 72 8.69 4.62 -3.84
N ARG A 73 9.51 3.58 -3.77
CA ARG A 73 10.33 3.34 -2.58
C ARG A 73 11.28 4.49 -2.32
N LYS A 74 11.88 5.03 -3.38
CA LYS A 74 12.80 6.16 -3.25
C LYS A 74 12.08 7.41 -2.74
N LEU A 75 10.93 7.74 -3.33
CA LEU A 75 10.16 8.91 -2.93
C LEU A 75 9.68 8.81 -1.50
N LEU A 76 9.23 7.64 -1.08
CA LEU A 76 8.76 7.43 0.27
C LEU A 76 9.90 7.39 1.28
N ALA A 77 11.05 6.84 0.90
CA ALA A 77 12.22 6.83 1.76
C ALA A 77 12.70 8.25 2.08
N ILE A 78 12.63 9.17 1.11
CA ILE A 78 12.97 10.57 1.33
C ILE A 78 12.06 11.20 2.40
N GLN A 79 10.82 10.73 2.48
CA GLN A 79 9.86 11.19 3.49
C GLN A 79 10.02 10.47 4.84
N GLY A 80 11.01 9.60 4.95
CA GLY A 80 11.20 8.82 6.17
C GLY A 80 10.22 7.66 6.31
N ILE A 81 9.66 7.19 5.19
CA ILE A 81 8.66 6.12 5.21
C ILE A 81 9.19 4.92 4.42
N PRO A 82 9.88 3.98 5.10
CA PRO A 82 10.34 2.78 4.41
C PRO A 82 9.16 1.89 4.04
N THR A 83 9.13 1.44 2.79
CA THR A 83 8.02 0.62 2.29
C THR A 83 8.53 -0.58 1.51
N ASP A 84 7.76 -1.66 1.57
CA ASP A 84 7.92 -2.81 0.71
C ASP A 84 6.67 -2.88 -0.16
N ILE A 85 6.85 -2.79 -1.48
CA ILE A 85 5.75 -2.58 -2.40
C ILE A 85 5.55 -3.77 -3.33
N VAL A 86 4.32 -4.22 -3.43
CA VAL A 86 3.88 -5.25 -4.38
C VAL A 86 2.91 -4.57 -5.34
N ILE A 87 3.08 -4.78 -6.65
CA ILE A 87 2.17 -4.24 -7.65
C ILE A 87 1.52 -5.39 -8.40
N GLN A 88 0.19 -5.42 -8.42
CA GLN A 88 -0.60 -6.40 -9.15
C GLN A 88 -1.73 -5.66 -9.86
N SER A 89 -2.17 -6.18 -11.00
CA SER A 89 -3.37 -5.64 -11.65
C SER A 89 -4.63 -6.25 -11.02
N GLU A 90 -5.79 -5.66 -11.34
CA GLU A 90 -7.07 -6.23 -10.90
C GLU A 90 -7.22 -7.67 -11.40
N ALA A 91 -6.82 -7.93 -12.65
CA ALA A 91 -6.90 -9.27 -13.21
C ALA A 91 -5.97 -10.25 -12.50
N GLU A 92 -4.76 -9.81 -12.18
CA GLU A 92 -3.80 -10.65 -11.44
C GLU A 92 -4.30 -10.96 -10.04
N VAL A 93 -4.87 -9.97 -9.35
CA VAL A 93 -5.42 -10.16 -8.01
C VAL A 93 -6.57 -11.17 -8.06
N LYS A 94 -7.46 -11.03 -9.04
CA LYS A 94 -8.58 -11.94 -9.18
C LYS A 94 -8.10 -13.38 -9.39
N HIS A 95 -7.12 -13.56 -10.27
CA HIS A 95 -6.58 -14.88 -10.55
C HIS A 95 -5.88 -15.47 -9.33
N LYS A 96 -5.01 -14.70 -8.70
CA LYS A 96 -4.19 -15.17 -7.57
C LYS A 96 -5.02 -15.37 -6.31
N SER A 97 -6.09 -14.61 -6.13
CA SER A 97 -6.98 -14.77 -4.99
C SER A 97 -7.73 -16.09 -5.01
N GLN A 98 -7.81 -16.75 -6.16
CA GLN A 98 -8.46 -18.05 -6.29
C GLN A 98 -7.49 -19.21 -5.97
N ILE A 99 -6.22 -18.91 -5.76
CA ILE A 99 -5.22 -19.95 -5.48
C ILE A 99 -5.09 -20.10 -3.96
N THR A 100 -5.44 -21.28 -3.46
CA THR A 100 -5.35 -21.56 -2.03
C THR A 100 -3.92 -21.40 -1.54
N GLY A 101 -3.75 -20.64 -0.45
CA GLY A 101 -2.44 -20.43 0.14
C GLY A 101 -1.60 -19.37 -0.55
N HIS A 102 -2.11 -18.72 -1.59
CA HIS A 102 -1.33 -17.68 -2.26
C HIS A 102 -1.31 -16.40 -1.41
N LEU A 103 -0.15 -15.74 -1.39
CA LEU A 103 0.05 -14.53 -0.61
C LEU A 103 -0.96 -13.43 -0.93
N VAL A 104 -1.27 -13.24 -2.21
CA VAL A 104 -2.22 -12.20 -2.64
C VAL A 104 -3.60 -12.42 -2.01
N LYS A 105 -4.04 -13.67 -1.92
CA LYS A 105 -5.32 -13.98 -1.27
C LYS A 105 -5.31 -13.53 0.19
N THR A 106 -4.24 -13.81 0.89
CA THR A 106 -4.08 -13.39 2.29
C THR A 106 -4.06 -11.87 2.41
N ILE A 107 -3.30 -11.19 1.56
CA ILE A 107 -3.19 -9.73 1.58
C ILE A 107 -4.56 -9.08 1.38
N VAL A 108 -5.32 -9.54 0.39
CA VAL A 108 -6.62 -8.94 0.09
C VAL A 108 -7.62 -9.21 1.22
N GLY A 109 -7.53 -10.39 1.85
CA GLY A 109 -8.44 -10.74 2.94
C GLY A 109 -8.13 -10.02 4.26
N GLU A 110 -6.86 -9.74 4.54
CA GLU A 110 -6.45 -9.17 5.82
C GLU A 110 -5.99 -7.72 5.73
N GLY A 111 -5.80 -7.21 4.53
CA GLY A 111 -5.29 -5.86 4.34
C GLY A 111 -6.33 -4.79 4.63
N VAL A 112 -5.82 -3.56 4.77
CA VAL A 112 -6.64 -2.38 5.01
C VAL A 112 -6.54 -1.46 3.81
N ALA A 113 -7.68 -1.14 3.21
CA ALA A 113 -7.71 -0.21 2.07
C ALA A 113 -7.42 1.21 2.55
N LEU A 114 -6.50 1.88 1.91
CA LEU A 114 -6.15 3.26 2.23
C LEU A 114 -6.92 4.25 1.38
#